data_377cff8a208e27031cc2c9885ba2e79b
#
_entry.id   377cff8a208e27031cc2c9885ba2e79b
#
_cell.length_a   1.000
_cell.length_b   1.000
_cell.length_c   1.000
_cell.angle_alpha   90.00
_cell.angle_beta   90.00
_cell.angle_gamma   90.00
#
_symmetry.space_group_name_H-M   'P 1'
#
loop_
_entity.id
_entity.type
_entity.pdbx_description
1 polymer ?
#
loop_
_entity_poly.entity_id
_entity_poly.type
_entity_poly.pdbx_seq_one_letter_code
_entity_poly.pdbx_strand_id
1 'polypeptide(L)'
;MSFMINRRAFVQKAVTVVSAGSMAVADTGECGSPDAVPFRQQMKKAVKFGMIRTSGTVEEKFSLLKELGYDGVEVDSPTDLDRDEVLAARDSVGIEIHGVVDSAHWRQPLSDPDLKVRKTGIKALQTALHDAKYYRASTVLLVPAVVSKNVSYSEAYKRSQEAIHEVLPLASELGIKIAIENVWNQFLLSPLEFARYLDEFENDAIGAYFDVGNIVNYGWPEHWIAALGHRILKLDIKEYSRSRRDNEGLWKGFQVKIGDGDCDWPAVRRALKTIDYHGWATAEVPGGDQLRLQEVAERMNKVLALT
;
A
#
# COMPACT_ATOMS: atom_id res chain seq x y z
N MET A 1 8.42 46.18 26.12
CA MET A 1 8.12 45.33 27.29
C MET A 1 7.90 43.93 26.79
N SER A 2 8.92 43.08 26.98
CA SER A 2 8.98 41.71 26.50
C SER A 2 8.56 40.76 27.62
N PHE A 3 7.51 39.96 27.41
CA PHE A 3 7.12 38.91 28.34
C PHE A 3 7.74 37.59 27.88
N MET A 4 8.84 37.20 28.53
CA MET A 4 9.36 35.86 28.46
C MET A 4 8.55 34.96 29.39
N ILE A 5 7.84 33.96 28.83
CA ILE A 5 7.18 32.91 29.59
C ILE A 5 8.14 31.77 29.81
N ASN A 6 8.50 31.53 31.08
CA ASN A 6 9.45 30.54 31.55
C ASN A 6 8.77 29.15 31.59
N ARG A 7 9.22 28.21 30.75
CA ARG A 7 8.65 26.86 30.54
C ARG A 7 9.09 25.82 31.59
N ARG A 8 9.59 26.19 32.75
CA ARG A 8 10.16 25.24 33.73
C ARG A 8 9.36 25.02 35.02
N ALA A 9 8.09 25.38 35.11
CA ALA A 9 7.32 25.33 36.35
C ALA A 9 6.04 24.45 36.29
N PHE A 10 6.02 23.35 35.54
CA PHE A 10 4.80 22.51 35.51
C PHE A 10 5.04 20.99 35.70
N VAL A 11 6.08 20.58 36.39
CA VAL A 11 6.27 19.16 36.80
C VAL A 11 6.79 19.12 38.24
N GLN A 12 5.87 19.26 39.19
CA GLN A 12 6.08 18.73 40.55
C GLN A 12 4.80 18.96 41.37
N LYS A 13 3.97 17.91 41.48
CA LYS A 13 3.18 17.50 42.67
C LYS A 13 2.09 16.51 42.28
N ALA A 14 2.36 15.26 42.49
CA ALA A 14 1.43 14.29 43.08
C ALA A 14 2.13 12.91 43.16
N VAL A 15 2.87 12.71 44.19
CA VAL A 15 3.21 11.36 44.69
C VAL A 15 2.25 11.11 45.85
N THR A 16 1.27 10.27 45.67
CA THR A 16 0.51 9.68 46.77
C THR A 16 0.81 8.18 46.76
N VAL A 17 1.45 7.74 47.79
CA VAL A 17 1.75 6.36 48.12
C VAL A 17 0.44 5.64 48.45
N VAL A 18 0.15 4.53 47.73
CA VAL A 18 -0.81 3.53 48.18
C VAL A 18 -0.10 2.19 48.23
N SER A 19 -0.19 1.62 49.41
CA SER A 19 0.46 0.40 49.91
C SER A 19 0.09 -0.87 49.16
N ALA A 20 1.03 -1.80 49.17
CA ALA A 20 0.98 -3.15 48.62
C ALA A 20 -0.23 -3.97 49.06
N GLY A 21 -0.93 -4.49 48.07
CA GLY A 21 -1.79 -5.66 48.18
C GLY A 21 -1.32 -6.66 47.12
N SER A 22 -0.70 -7.75 47.58
CA SER A 22 -0.34 -8.89 46.72
C SER A 22 -1.62 -9.56 46.26
N MET A 23 -2.02 -9.34 45.02
CA MET A 23 -2.94 -10.21 44.32
C MET A 23 -2.15 -11.14 43.38
N ALA A 24 -2.26 -12.43 43.66
CA ALA A 24 -1.78 -13.47 42.76
C ALA A 24 -2.44 -13.29 41.38
N VAL A 25 -1.63 -13.01 40.39
CA VAL A 25 -2.06 -13.07 38.99
C VAL A 25 -2.24 -14.54 38.65
N ALA A 26 -3.48 -14.98 38.56
CA ALA A 26 -3.77 -16.26 37.93
C ALA A 26 -3.27 -16.17 36.48
N ASP A 27 -2.36 -17.05 36.15
CA ASP A 27 -1.91 -17.32 34.78
C ASP A 27 -3.11 -17.87 34.02
N THR A 28 -3.85 -16.98 33.35
CA THR A 28 -4.85 -17.39 32.37
C THR A 28 -4.07 -17.82 31.15
N GLY A 29 -3.71 -19.10 31.12
CA GLY A 29 -3.21 -19.74 29.91
C GLY A 29 -4.12 -19.36 28.74
N GLU A 30 -3.55 -18.69 27.74
CA GLU A 30 -4.22 -18.46 26.46
C GLU A 30 -4.66 -19.81 25.91
N CYS A 31 -5.97 -20.08 26.02
CA CYS A 31 -6.60 -21.17 25.30
C CYS A 31 -6.66 -20.75 23.84
N GLY A 32 -5.52 -20.86 23.16
CA GLY A 32 -5.44 -20.71 21.71
C GLY A 32 -6.31 -21.77 21.06
N SER A 33 -7.28 -21.37 20.27
CA SER A 33 -8.03 -22.30 19.42
C SER A 33 -7.04 -23.13 18.60
N PRO A 34 -7.12 -24.47 18.61
CA PRO A 34 -6.16 -25.33 17.90
C PRO A 34 -6.14 -25.17 16.38
N ASP A 35 -7.09 -24.42 15.80
CA ASP A 35 -7.27 -24.24 14.35
C ASP A 35 -6.89 -22.82 13.85
N ALA A 36 -6.26 -21.98 14.68
CA ALA A 36 -5.83 -20.65 14.23
C ALA A 36 -4.65 -20.80 13.26
N VAL A 37 -4.88 -20.55 11.98
CA VAL A 37 -3.82 -20.47 10.96
C VAL A 37 -2.79 -19.41 11.41
N PRO A 38 -1.49 -19.73 11.45
CA PRO A 38 -0.49 -18.76 11.83
C PRO A 38 -0.58 -17.50 10.96
N PHE A 39 -0.47 -16.29 11.55
CA PHE A 39 -0.55 -15.01 10.84
C PHE A 39 0.34 -14.95 9.59
N ARG A 40 1.51 -15.60 9.64
CA ARG A 40 2.44 -15.74 8.50
C ARG A 40 1.87 -16.45 7.27
N GLN A 41 0.83 -17.30 7.44
CA GLN A 41 0.17 -18.02 6.33
C GLN A 41 -0.98 -17.22 5.71
N GLN A 42 -1.25 -16.02 6.20
CA GLN A 42 -2.41 -15.22 5.83
C GLN A 42 -2.08 -14.16 4.76
N MET A 43 -0.80 -13.78 4.60
CA MET A 43 -0.38 -12.81 3.57
C MET A 43 0.24 -13.52 2.37
N LYS A 44 -0.12 -13.05 1.17
CA LYS A 44 0.45 -13.47 -0.12
C LYS A 44 1.46 -12.45 -0.62
N LYS A 45 2.54 -12.95 -1.22
CA LYS A 45 3.66 -12.16 -1.73
C LYS A 45 3.56 -11.95 -3.23
N ALA A 46 3.70 -10.70 -3.69
CA ALA A 46 3.66 -10.35 -5.11
C ALA A 46 4.72 -9.30 -5.50
N VAL A 47 4.85 -9.06 -6.80
CA VAL A 47 5.63 -7.97 -7.39
C VAL A 47 4.82 -7.23 -8.45
N LYS A 48 5.20 -5.98 -8.74
CA LYS A 48 4.75 -5.26 -9.93
C LYS A 48 5.39 -5.87 -11.19
N PHE A 49 4.62 -6.10 -12.26
CA PHE A 49 5.13 -6.72 -13.50
C PHE A 49 6.33 -5.97 -14.08
N GLY A 50 6.32 -4.63 -14.03
CA GLY A 50 7.42 -3.79 -14.47
C GLY A 50 8.75 -3.97 -13.73
N MET A 51 8.76 -4.70 -12.60
CA MET A 51 10.00 -5.07 -11.90
C MET A 51 10.75 -6.22 -12.56
N ILE A 52 10.10 -7.02 -13.42
CA ILE A 52 10.68 -8.18 -14.10
C ILE A 52 11.42 -7.70 -15.34
N ARG A 53 12.74 -7.50 -15.23
CA ARG A 53 13.57 -6.97 -16.32
C ARG A 53 14.33 -8.07 -17.07
N THR A 54 13.89 -9.32 -16.98
CA THR A 54 14.38 -10.42 -17.81
C THR A 54 13.78 -10.34 -19.21
N SER A 55 14.53 -10.78 -20.22
CA SER A 55 13.98 -11.06 -21.56
C SER A 55 13.03 -12.27 -21.49
N GLY A 56 12.17 -12.41 -22.48
CA GLY A 56 11.27 -13.54 -22.60
C GLY A 56 9.79 -13.13 -22.65
N THR A 57 8.95 -14.15 -22.88
CA THR A 57 7.48 -14.03 -22.94
C THR A 57 6.88 -13.72 -21.58
N VAL A 58 5.60 -13.38 -21.55
CA VAL A 58 4.85 -13.19 -20.28
C VAL A 58 4.84 -14.50 -19.47
N GLU A 59 4.68 -15.63 -20.14
CA GLU A 59 4.66 -16.95 -19.49
C GLU A 59 6.00 -17.30 -18.83
N GLU A 60 7.14 -17.03 -19.50
CA GLU A 60 8.46 -17.25 -18.93
C GLU A 60 8.71 -16.35 -17.71
N LYS A 61 8.25 -15.08 -17.76
CA LYS A 61 8.32 -14.16 -16.62
C LYS A 61 7.47 -14.61 -15.44
N PHE A 62 6.28 -15.11 -15.70
CA PHE A 62 5.39 -15.62 -14.66
C PHE A 62 5.93 -16.92 -14.05
N SER A 63 6.49 -17.82 -14.87
CA SER A 63 7.17 -19.03 -14.41
C SER A 63 8.32 -18.71 -13.47
N LEU A 64 9.16 -17.73 -13.85
CA LEU A 64 10.25 -17.26 -12.99
C LEU A 64 9.74 -16.75 -11.63
N LEU A 65 8.66 -15.96 -11.60
CA LEU A 65 8.09 -15.51 -10.32
C LEU A 65 7.64 -16.68 -9.46
N LYS A 66 6.98 -17.67 -10.07
CA LYS A 66 6.51 -18.87 -9.35
C LYS A 66 7.67 -19.67 -8.76
N GLU A 67 8.75 -19.87 -9.53
CA GLU A 67 9.99 -20.53 -9.08
C GLU A 67 10.66 -19.80 -7.92
N LEU A 68 10.60 -18.46 -7.91
CA LEU A 68 11.14 -17.60 -6.84
C LEU A 68 10.20 -17.50 -5.62
N GLY A 69 9.07 -18.22 -5.63
CA GLY A 69 8.15 -18.30 -4.52
C GLY A 69 7.26 -17.07 -4.36
N TYR A 70 6.95 -16.36 -5.44
CA TYR A 70 5.89 -15.37 -5.44
C TYR A 70 4.54 -16.05 -5.66
N ASP A 71 3.51 -15.55 -4.95
CA ASP A 71 2.14 -16.02 -5.09
C ASP A 71 1.42 -15.35 -6.25
N GLY A 72 1.82 -14.11 -6.57
CA GLY A 72 1.14 -13.31 -7.56
C GLY A 72 1.97 -12.19 -8.18
N VAL A 73 1.33 -11.52 -9.11
CA VAL A 73 1.84 -10.35 -9.83
C VAL A 73 0.76 -9.29 -9.93
N GLU A 74 1.17 -8.03 -10.03
CA GLU A 74 0.30 -6.89 -10.34
C GLU A 74 0.71 -6.31 -11.70
N VAL A 75 -0.27 -6.14 -12.59
CA VAL A 75 -0.04 -5.69 -13.97
C VAL A 75 -0.57 -4.27 -14.18
N ASP A 76 0.01 -3.57 -15.15
CA ASP A 76 -0.44 -2.22 -15.52
C ASP A 76 -1.64 -2.28 -16.47
N SER A 77 -2.55 -1.30 -16.39
CA SER A 77 -3.61 -1.05 -17.38
C SER A 77 -3.97 0.44 -17.40
N PRO A 78 -4.17 1.05 -18.59
CA PRO A 78 -3.92 0.49 -19.92
C PRO A 78 -2.45 0.09 -20.16
N THR A 79 -2.22 -0.94 -20.98
CA THR A 79 -0.89 -1.45 -21.33
C THR A 79 -0.84 -1.90 -22.78
N ASP A 80 0.39 -2.06 -23.33
CA ASP A 80 0.63 -2.62 -24.65
C ASP A 80 0.71 -4.16 -24.64
N LEU A 81 0.59 -4.81 -23.47
CA LEU A 81 0.56 -6.27 -23.37
C LEU A 81 -0.74 -6.82 -23.97
N ASP A 82 -0.62 -7.91 -24.72
CA ASP A 82 -1.78 -8.66 -25.19
C ASP A 82 -2.52 -9.30 -24.00
N ARG A 83 -3.80 -8.98 -23.86
CA ARG A 83 -4.63 -9.41 -22.72
C ARG A 83 -4.83 -10.92 -22.69
N ASP A 84 -4.98 -11.53 -23.86
CA ASP A 84 -5.20 -12.96 -23.98
C ASP A 84 -3.91 -13.73 -23.66
N GLU A 85 -2.75 -13.22 -24.11
CA GLU A 85 -1.43 -13.75 -23.75
C GLU A 85 -1.21 -13.71 -22.24
N VAL A 86 -1.48 -12.57 -21.60
CA VAL A 86 -1.33 -12.40 -20.13
C VAL A 86 -2.25 -13.38 -19.38
N LEU A 87 -3.50 -13.53 -19.82
CA LEU A 87 -4.45 -14.43 -19.20
C LEU A 87 -4.04 -15.91 -19.37
N ALA A 88 -3.61 -16.28 -20.58
CA ALA A 88 -3.14 -17.62 -20.88
C ALA A 88 -1.89 -17.98 -20.06
N ALA A 89 -0.93 -17.07 -19.96
CA ALA A 89 0.27 -17.22 -19.15
C ALA A 89 -0.07 -17.40 -17.66
N ARG A 90 -0.99 -16.60 -17.13
CA ARG A 90 -1.47 -16.75 -15.75
C ARG A 90 -2.05 -18.15 -15.50
N ASP A 91 -2.92 -18.62 -16.40
CA ASP A 91 -3.62 -19.89 -16.24
C ASP A 91 -2.66 -21.09 -16.44
N SER A 92 -1.70 -20.99 -17.37
CA SER A 92 -0.67 -22.01 -17.61
C SER A 92 0.27 -22.19 -16.42
N VAL A 93 0.76 -21.09 -15.86
CA VAL A 93 1.72 -21.09 -14.73
C VAL A 93 1.04 -21.30 -13.37
N GLY A 94 -0.23 -20.93 -13.26
CA GLY A 94 -0.96 -20.95 -11.99
C GLY A 94 -0.47 -19.89 -11.00
N ILE A 95 -0.09 -18.72 -11.49
CA ILE A 95 0.21 -17.52 -10.67
C ILE A 95 -1.01 -16.61 -10.62
N GLU A 96 -1.26 -15.93 -9.50
CA GLU A 96 -2.41 -15.02 -9.42
C GLU A 96 -2.05 -13.63 -9.95
N ILE A 97 -2.88 -13.05 -10.84
CA ILE A 97 -2.87 -11.60 -11.08
C ILE A 97 -3.83 -11.01 -10.05
N HIS A 98 -3.27 -10.54 -8.92
CA HIS A 98 -4.09 -10.12 -7.80
C HIS A 98 -4.65 -8.71 -7.94
N GLY A 99 -4.00 -7.85 -8.72
CA GLY A 99 -4.32 -6.44 -8.87
C GLY A 99 -3.87 -5.88 -10.23
N VAL A 100 -4.44 -4.74 -10.56
CA VAL A 100 -4.08 -3.92 -11.71
C VAL A 100 -3.69 -2.53 -11.21
N VAL A 101 -2.67 -1.92 -11.81
CA VAL A 101 -2.29 -0.52 -11.57
C VAL A 101 -2.89 0.35 -12.67
N ASP A 102 -3.61 1.41 -12.34
CA ASP A 102 -3.98 2.43 -13.32
C ASP A 102 -2.71 3.15 -13.82
N SER A 103 -2.18 2.75 -14.95
CA SER A 103 -0.94 3.26 -15.52
C SER A 103 -1.00 4.71 -15.98
N ALA A 104 -2.21 5.28 -16.06
CA ALA A 104 -2.45 6.64 -16.53
C ALA A 104 -2.50 7.68 -15.41
N HIS A 105 -2.68 7.29 -14.15
CA HIS A 105 -3.01 8.16 -13.03
C HIS A 105 -2.04 9.33 -12.79
N TRP A 106 -0.74 9.17 -13.11
CA TRP A 106 0.23 10.25 -13.02
C TRP A 106 0.19 11.23 -14.20
N ARG A 107 -0.11 10.75 -15.41
CA ARG A 107 -0.14 11.57 -16.63
C ARG A 107 -1.51 12.20 -16.88
N GLN A 108 -2.56 11.58 -16.35
CA GLN A 108 -3.96 11.95 -16.49
C GLN A 108 -4.65 12.01 -15.12
N PRO A 109 -4.13 12.87 -14.18
CA PRO A 109 -4.63 12.86 -12.82
C PRO A 109 -6.09 13.31 -12.75
N LEU A 110 -6.88 12.66 -11.90
CA LEU A 110 -8.28 12.99 -11.69
C LEU A 110 -8.48 14.38 -11.07
N SER A 111 -7.42 15.00 -10.56
CA SER A 111 -7.41 16.36 -10.00
C SER A 111 -7.03 17.45 -11.00
N ASP A 112 -6.69 17.12 -12.25
CA ASP A 112 -6.22 18.10 -13.25
C ASP A 112 -7.23 19.25 -13.47
N PRO A 113 -6.79 20.50 -13.62
CA PRO A 113 -7.68 21.61 -13.95
C PRO A 113 -8.35 21.47 -15.33
N ASP A 114 -7.69 20.83 -16.30
CA ASP A 114 -8.28 20.55 -17.61
C ASP A 114 -9.25 19.36 -17.53
N LEU A 115 -10.52 19.64 -17.85
CA LEU A 115 -11.57 18.61 -17.90
C LEU A 115 -11.27 17.50 -18.90
N LYS A 116 -10.54 17.77 -19.99
CA LYS A 116 -10.19 16.73 -20.97
C LYS A 116 -9.21 15.74 -20.37
N VAL A 117 -8.23 16.22 -19.61
CA VAL A 117 -7.28 15.38 -18.88
C VAL A 117 -8.01 14.49 -17.89
N ARG A 118 -8.90 15.07 -17.05
CA ARG A 118 -9.70 14.31 -16.10
C ARG A 118 -10.57 13.23 -16.77
N LYS A 119 -11.25 13.56 -17.85
CA LYS A 119 -12.05 12.59 -18.62
C LYS A 119 -11.21 11.45 -19.19
N THR A 120 -9.99 11.74 -19.63
CA THR A 120 -9.05 10.69 -20.08
C THR A 120 -8.62 9.80 -18.93
N GLY A 121 -8.33 10.38 -17.75
CA GLY A 121 -8.03 9.62 -16.53
C GLY A 121 -9.20 8.73 -16.07
N ILE A 122 -10.43 9.27 -16.07
CA ILE A 122 -11.64 8.49 -15.77
C ILE A 122 -11.77 7.30 -16.73
N LYS A 123 -11.59 7.52 -18.03
CA LYS A 123 -11.65 6.45 -19.03
C LYS A 123 -10.54 5.39 -18.82
N ALA A 124 -9.33 5.83 -18.45
CA ALA A 124 -8.24 4.90 -18.13
C ALA A 124 -8.58 4.03 -16.92
N LEU A 125 -9.11 4.64 -15.84
CA LEU A 125 -9.56 3.91 -14.65
C LEU A 125 -10.68 2.91 -14.99
N GLN A 126 -11.66 3.28 -15.84
CA GLN A 126 -12.69 2.36 -16.32
C GLN A 126 -12.07 1.19 -17.10
N THR A 127 -11.09 1.44 -17.96
CA THR A 127 -10.35 0.39 -18.68
C THR A 127 -9.65 -0.54 -17.70
N ALA A 128 -8.94 0.02 -16.71
CA ALA A 128 -8.26 -0.76 -15.69
C ALA A 128 -9.22 -1.65 -14.87
N LEU A 129 -10.42 -1.16 -14.57
CA LEU A 129 -11.46 -1.97 -13.90
C LEU A 129 -11.94 -3.15 -14.76
N HIS A 130 -12.16 -2.93 -16.07
CA HIS A 130 -12.50 -4.01 -16.99
C HIS A 130 -11.37 -5.02 -17.13
N ASP A 131 -10.11 -4.57 -17.22
CA ASP A 131 -8.94 -5.45 -17.28
C ASP A 131 -8.75 -6.22 -15.98
N ALA A 132 -8.94 -5.58 -14.81
CA ALA A 132 -8.94 -6.26 -13.54
C ALA A 132 -9.97 -7.40 -13.49
N LYS A 133 -11.19 -7.15 -13.96
CA LYS A 133 -12.22 -8.19 -14.10
C LYS A 133 -11.81 -9.30 -15.04
N TYR A 134 -11.24 -8.94 -16.19
CA TYR A 134 -10.77 -9.89 -17.19
C TYR A 134 -9.67 -10.81 -16.65
N TYR A 135 -8.69 -10.25 -15.95
CA TYR A 135 -7.61 -11.00 -15.31
C TYR A 135 -8.03 -11.71 -14.01
N ARG A 136 -9.27 -11.56 -13.56
CA ARG A 136 -9.78 -12.04 -12.26
C ARG A 136 -9.01 -11.46 -11.07
N ALA A 137 -8.50 -10.26 -11.23
CA ALA A 137 -7.91 -9.48 -10.14
C ALA A 137 -9.02 -8.94 -9.21
N SER A 138 -8.63 -8.48 -8.02
CA SER A 138 -9.59 -7.97 -7.03
C SER A 138 -9.59 -6.46 -6.87
N THR A 139 -8.54 -5.79 -7.36
CA THR A 139 -8.37 -4.33 -7.17
C THR A 139 -7.76 -3.64 -8.38
N VAL A 140 -8.05 -2.34 -8.49
CA VAL A 140 -7.26 -1.39 -9.28
C VAL A 140 -6.60 -0.41 -8.32
N LEU A 141 -5.25 -0.32 -8.35
CA LEU A 141 -4.49 0.69 -7.64
C LEU A 141 -4.64 2.04 -8.35
N LEU A 142 -4.97 3.07 -7.59
CA LEU A 142 -5.16 4.43 -8.08
C LEU A 142 -4.44 5.46 -7.22
N VAL A 143 -3.60 6.30 -7.83
CA VAL A 143 -3.20 7.58 -7.23
C VAL A 143 -4.31 8.59 -7.52
N PRO A 144 -5.06 9.04 -6.51
CA PRO A 144 -6.35 9.72 -6.73
C PRO A 144 -6.19 11.15 -7.24
N ALA A 145 -5.09 11.81 -6.88
CA ALA A 145 -4.89 13.23 -7.17
C ALA A 145 -3.41 13.61 -7.12
N VAL A 146 -3.08 14.77 -7.68
CA VAL A 146 -1.78 15.43 -7.52
C VAL A 146 -2.04 16.87 -7.12
N VAL A 147 -1.51 17.31 -5.97
CA VAL A 147 -1.51 18.70 -5.54
C VAL A 147 -0.28 19.40 -6.08
N SER A 148 -0.44 20.60 -6.59
CA SER A 148 0.65 21.39 -7.16
C SER A 148 0.41 22.89 -6.98
N LYS A 149 1.34 23.72 -7.46
CA LYS A 149 1.13 25.18 -7.48
C LYS A 149 -0.15 25.59 -8.22
N ASN A 150 -0.56 24.81 -9.21
CA ASN A 150 -1.71 25.13 -10.07
C ASN A 150 -2.97 24.33 -9.71
N VAL A 151 -2.89 23.42 -8.75
CA VAL A 151 -4.00 22.61 -8.27
C VAL A 151 -3.98 22.67 -6.75
N SER A 152 -4.88 23.46 -6.17
CA SER A 152 -4.97 23.59 -4.71
C SER A 152 -5.42 22.28 -4.07
N TYR A 153 -5.13 22.12 -2.80
CA TYR A 153 -5.49 20.93 -2.03
C TYR A 153 -7.01 20.65 -2.06
N SER A 154 -7.81 21.69 -1.86
CA SER A 154 -9.28 21.58 -1.87
C SER A 154 -9.84 21.25 -3.24
N GLU A 155 -9.25 21.76 -4.32
CA GLU A 155 -9.64 21.38 -5.68
C GLU A 155 -9.24 19.95 -6.02
N ALA A 156 -8.03 19.52 -5.60
CA ALA A 156 -7.58 18.12 -5.76
C ALA A 156 -8.53 17.17 -5.04
N TYR A 157 -8.89 17.49 -3.80
CA TYR A 157 -9.82 16.72 -2.98
C TYR A 157 -11.19 16.59 -3.66
N LYS A 158 -11.80 17.73 -4.01
CA LYS A 158 -13.13 17.77 -4.65
C LYS A 158 -13.15 17.03 -5.99
N ARG A 159 -12.20 17.34 -6.89
CA ARG A 159 -12.18 16.79 -8.26
C ARG A 159 -11.93 15.27 -8.25
N SER A 160 -11.03 14.79 -7.39
CA SER A 160 -10.77 13.36 -7.29
C SER A 160 -11.96 12.60 -6.73
N GLN A 161 -12.64 13.15 -5.71
CA GLN A 161 -13.88 12.57 -5.18
C GLN A 161 -14.97 12.51 -6.26
N GLU A 162 -15.24 13.61 -6.95
CA GLU A 162 -16.24 13.65 -8.03
C GLU A 162 -15.94 12.61 -9.11
N ALA A 163 -14.68 12.51 -9.57
CA ALA A 163 -14.28 11.56 -10.60
C ALA A 163 -14.37 10.09 -10.14
N ILE A 164 -14.01 9.80 -8.89
CA ILE A 164 -14.12 8.44 -8.34
C ILE A 164 -15.59 8.07 -8.15
N HIS A 165 -16.44 8.97 -7.66
CA HIS A 165 -17.89 8.74 -7.55
C HIS A 165 -18.53 8.39 -8.90
N GLU A 166 -18.07 8.99 -10.02
CA GLU A 166 -18.54 8.65 -11.36
C GLU A 166 -18.23 7.19 -11.74
N VAL A 167 -17.11 6.64 -11.22
CA VAL A 167 -16.62 5.30 -11.60
C VAL A 167 -17.04 4.21 -10.61
N LEU A 168 -17.34 4.56 -9.37
CA LEU A 168 -17.71 3.59 -8.32
C LEU A 168 -18.84 2.64 -8.68
N PRO A 169 -19.94 3.06 -9.38
CA PRO A 169 -20.99 2.13 -9.81
C PRO A 169 -20.44 0.99 -10.70
N LEU A 170 -19.51 1.31 -11.62
CA LEU A 170 -18.85 0.32 -12.46
C LEU A 170 -17.96 -0.62 -11.63
N ALA A 171 -17.19 -0.08 -10.68
CA ALA A 171 -16.37 -0.88 -9.80
C ALA A 171 -17.21 -1.88 -8.99
N SER A 172 -18.34 -1.43 -8.43
CA SER A 172 -19.29 -2.27 -7.71
C SER A 172 -19.94 -3.35 -8.59
N GLU A 173 -20.35 -2.99 -9.81
CA GLU A 173 -20.94 -3.93 -10.80
C GLU A 173 -19.95 -5.04 -11.16
N LEU A 174 -18.69 -4.68 -11.41
CA LEU A 174 -17.65 -5.63 -11.77
C LEU A 174 -17.16 -6.46 -10.58
N GLY A 175 -17.46 -6.03 -9.33
CA GLY A 175 -16.92 -6.63 -8.11
C GLY A 175 -15.42 -6.39 -7.93
N ILE A 176 -14.91 -5.28 -8.46
CA ILE A 176 -13.50 -4.86 -8.36
C ILE A 176 -13.41 -3.65 -7.44
N LYS A 177 -12.43 -3.62 -6.53
CA LYS A 177 -12.24 -2.49 -5.63
C LYS A 177 -11.22 -1.48 -6.18
N ILE A 178 -11.51 -0.20 -6.01
CA ILE A 178 -10.55 0.89 -6.26
C ILE A 178 -9.71 1.03 -4.98
N ALA A 179 -8.41 0.81 -5.09
CA ALA A 179 -7.48 0.88 -3.98
C ALA A 179 -6.62 2.15 -4.10
N ILE A 180 -6.88 3.11 -3.23
CA ILE A 180 -6.21 4.42 -3.21
C ILE A 180 -4.82 4.27 -2.57
N GLU A 181 -3.79 4.76 -3.26
CA GLU A 181 -2.42 4.68 -2.76
C GLU A 181 -1.96 5.98 -2.07
N ASN A 182 -1.27 5.85 -0.93
CA ASN A 182 -0.51 6.93 -0.30
C ASN A 182 0.86 7.08 -0.96
N VAL A 183 1.02 8.14 -1.74
CA VAL A 183 2.25 8.47 -2.46
C VAL A 183 2.72 9.89 -2.17
N TRP A 184 3.89 10.28 -2.71
CA TRP A 184 4.41 11.63 -2.56
C TRP A 184 3.84 12.61 -3.61
N ASN A 185 2.52 12.73 -3.65
CA ASN A 185 1.72 13.60 -4.51
C ASN A 185 1.23 14.86 -3.79
N GLN A 186 1.69 15.10 -2.55
CA GLN A 186 1.27 16.18 -1.66
C GLN A 186 -0.24 16.15 -1.33
N PHE A 187 -0.83 14.97 -1.34
CA PHE A 187 -2.23 14.73 -1.05
C PHE A 187 -2.39 13.60 -0.04
N LEU A 188 -3.45 13.63 0.78
CA LEU A 188 -3.71 12.67 1.86
C LEU A 188 -2.52 12.54 2.83
N LEU A 189 -2.14 13.67 3.42
CA LEU A 189 -0.88 13.83 4.18
C LEU A 189 -0.96 13.28 5.61
N SER A 190 -2.12 12.81 6.07
CA SER A 190 -2.26 12.19 7.38
C SER A 190 -3.14 10.94 7.32
N PRO A 191 -2.95 9.97 8.24
CA PRO A 191 -3.75 8.76 8.24
C PRO A 191 -5.23 9.01 8.57
N LEU A 192 -5.52 10.04 9.38
CA LEU A 192 -6.89 10.40 9.74
C LEU A 192 -7.63 11.04 8.57
N GLU A 193 -6.94 11.87 7.79
CA GLU A 193 -7.48 12.43 6.57
C GLU A 193 -7.71 11.34 5.52
N PHE A 194 -6.76 10.43 5.36
CA PHE A 194 -6.89 9.33 4.42
C PHE A 194 -8.07 8.42 4.77
N ALA A 195 -8.21 8.04 6.04
CA ALA A 195 -9.36 7.27 6.51
C ALA A 195 -10.68 8.01 6.20
N ARG A 196 -10.75 9.31 6.52
CA ARG A 196 -11.94 10.14 6.24
C ARG A 196 -12.23 10.24 4.75
N TYR A 197 -11.21 10.46 3.92
CA TYR A 197 -11.36 10.51 2.46
C TYR A 197 -12.01 9.25 1.89
N LEU A 198 -11.63 8.08 2.41
CA LEU A 198 -12.21 6.79 2.02
C LEU A 198 -13.64 6.63 2.54
N ASP A 199 -13.90 7.00 3.79
CA ASP A 199 -15.23 6.87 4.42
C ASP A 199 -16.28 7.75 3.75
N GLU A 200 -15.91 8.93 3.23
CA GLU A 200 -16.82 9.85 2.56
C GLU A 200 -17.46 9.27 1.28
N PHE A 201 -16.92 8.19 0.72
CA PHE A 201 -17.55 7.50 -0.42
C PHE A 201 -18.73 6.62 -0.02
N GLU A 202 -18.83 6.22 1.24
CA GLU A 202 -19.89 5.34 1.76
C GLU A 202 -20.10 4.08 0.87
N ASN A 203 -19.01 3.49 0.38
CA ASN A 203 -19.04 2.40 -0.59
C ASN A 203 -17.91 1.37 -0.33
N ASP A 204 -18.27 0.09 -0.33
CA ASP A 204 -17.32 -1.01 -0.09
C ASP A 204 -16.38 -1.29 -1.27
N ALA A 205 -16.63 -0.69 -2.44
CA ALA A 205 -15.77 -0.84 -3.62
C ALA A 205 -14.54 0.09 -3.61
N ILE A 206 -14.26 0.77 -2.49
CA ILE A 206 -13.07 1.62 -2.33
C ILE A 206 -12.35 1.31 -1.03
N GLY A 207 -11.02 1.47 -1.02
CA GLY A 207 -10.21 1.31 0.18
C GLY A 207 -8.77 1.75 -0.06
N ALA A 208 -7.89 1.47 0.90
CA ALA A 208 -6.49 1.86 0.84
C ALA A 208 -5.61 0.79 0.17
N TYR A 209 -4.76 1.19 -0.73
CA TYR A 209 -3.53 0.49 -1.08
C TYR A 209 -2.41 1.15 -0.28
N PHE A 210 -2.02 0.54 0.84
CA PHE A 210 -1.13 1.19 1.78
C PHE A 210 0.34 0.91 1.44
N ASP A 211 1.08 1.93 0.97
CA ASP A 211 2.53 1.86 0.81
C ASP A 211 3.22 2.17 2.14
N VAL A 212 3.92 1.15 2.66
CA VAL A 212 4.63 1.21 3.94
C VAL A 212 5.82 2.15 3.87
N GLY A 213 6.62 2.07 2.80
CA GLY A 213 7.86 2.83 2.66
C GLY A 213 7.65 4.32 2.43
N ASN A 214 6.58 4.69 1.73
CA ASN A 214 6.28 6.10 1.44
C ASN A 214 6.05 6.93 2.72
N ILE A 215 5.66 6.28 3.83
CA ILE A 215 5.39 6.95 5.11
C ILE A 215 6.66 7.17 5.94
N VAL A 216 7.68 6.32 5.82
CA VAL A 216 8.86 6.33 6.68
C VAL A 216 9.58 7.68 6.70
N ASN A 217 9.50 8.46 5.61
CA ASN A 217 10.10 9.80 5.55
C ASN A 217 9.59 10.76 6.64
N TYR A 218 8.30 10.73 6.93
CA TYR A 218 7.64 11.74 7.79
C TYR A 218 6.72 11.16 8.85
N GLY A 219 6.66 9.82 8.98
CA GLY A 219 5.78 9.15 9.92
C GLY A 219 6.27 7.77 10.30
N TRP A 220 5.38 7.03 10.91
CA TRP A 220 5.53 5.65 11.35
C TRP A 220 4.44 4.81 10.72
N PRO A 221 4.77 3.87 9.82
CA PRO A 221 3.78 3.05 9.10
C PRO A 221 2.78 2.34 10.00
N GLU A 222 3.23 1.84 11.16
CA GLU A 222 2.37 1.16 12.14
C GLU A 222 1.27 2.04 12.70
N HIS A 223 1.49 3.35 12.82
CA HIS A 223 0.44 4.31 13.23
C HIS A 223 -0.59 4.53 12.12
N TRP A 224 -0.15 4.52 10.86
CA TRP A 224 -1.06 4.61 9.71
C TRP A 224 -1.90 3.36 9.56
N ILE A 225 -1.28 2.17 9.71
CA ILE A 225 -1.99 0.89 9.68
C ILE A 225 -3.09 0.87 10.75
N ALA A 226 -2.79 1.30 11.98
CA ALA A 226 -3.76 1.35 13.06
C ALA A 226 -4.92 2.32 12.77
N ALA A 227 -4.66 3.48 12.15
CA ALA A 227 -5.69 4.47 11.82
C ALA A 227 -6.55 4.05 10.63
N LEU A 228 -5.95 3.43 9.61
CA LEU A 228 -6.67 2.95 8.42
C LEU A 228 -7.49 1.69 8.72
N GLY A 229 -6.95 0.79 9.55
CA GLY A 229 -7.65 -0.41 9.99
C GLY A 229 -8.14 -1.28 8.82
N HIS A 230 -9.41 -1.67 8.88
CA HIS A 230 -10.09 -2.51 7.88
C HIS A 230 -10.19 -1.89 6.47
N ARG A 231 -9.87 -0.60 6.31
CA ARG A 231 -9.85 0.08 5.01
C ARG A 231 -8.68 -0.37 4.14
N ILE A 232 -7.64 -0.99 4.74
CA ILE A 232 -6.48 -1.49 3.99
C ILE A 232 -6.90 -2.73 3.19
N LEU A 233 -6.89 -2.60 1.87
CA LEU A 233 -7.15 -3.68 0.93
C LEU A 233 -5.88 -4.43 0.56
N LYS A 234 -4.77 -3.70 0.35
CA LYS A 234 -3.46 -4.24 -0.06
C LYS A 234 -2.31 -3.39 0.47
N LEU A 235 -1.11 -3.96 0.42
CA LEU A 235 0.13 -3.31 0.84
C LEU A 235 1.12 -3.23 -0.32
N ASP A 236 1.75 -2.08 -0.50
CA ASP A 236 3.05 -1.97 -1.17
C ASP A 236 4.18 -2.04 -0.16
N ILE A 237 5.17 -2.87 -0.48
CA ILE A 237 6.35 -3.11 0.33
C ILE A 237 7.53 -2.40 -0.28
N LYS A 238 7.89 -1.33 0.37
CA LYS A 238 9.00 -0.45 0.02
C LYS A 238 9.81 -0.14 1.27
N GLU A 239 11.00 0.35 1.11
CA GLU A 239 11.86 0.72 2.23
C GLU A 239 12.35 2.16 2.04
N TYR A 240 12.67 2.83 3.15
CA TYR A 240 13.22 4.17 3.13
C TYR A 240 14.21 4.39 4.25
N SER A 241 15.32 5.07 3.98
CA SER A 241 16.32 5.44 4.99
C SER A 241 16.36 6.94 5.22
N ARG A 242 16.05 7.36 6.44
CA ARG A 242 16.14 8.75 6.90
C ARG A 242 17.60 9.22 6.91
N SER A 243 18.54 8.33 7.29
CA SER A 243 19.97 8.65 7.28
C SER A 243 20.46 8.98 5.87
N ARG A 244 20.08 8.19 4.86
CA ARG A 244 20.42 8.51 3.47
C ARG A 244 19.75 9.79 2.98
N ARG A 245 18.48 10.00 3.35
CA ARG A 245 17.78 11.25 3.08
C ARG A 245 18.57 12.47 3.60
N ASP A 246 19.00 12.41 4.85
CA ASP A 246 19.64 13.55 5.52
C ASP A 246 21.05 13.83 4.99
N ASN A 247 21.77 12.80 4.52
CA ASN A 247 23.14 12.92 4.05
C ASN A 247 23.27 13.03 2.52
N GLU A 248 22.34 12.44 1.75
CA GLU A 248 22.45 12.29 0.30
C GLU A 248 21.30 12.97 -0.46
N GLY A 249 20.21 13.35 0.23
CA GLY A 249 19.03 14.00 -0.34
C GLY A 249 17.77 13.15 -0.33
N LEU A 250 16.62 13.83 -0.44
CA LEU A 250 15.28 13.28 -0.21
C LEU A 250 15.03 11.95 -0.93
N TRP A 251 15.29 11.87 -2.22
CA TRP A 251 15.01 10.68 -3.04
C TRP A 251 16.01 9.54 -2.83
N LYS A 252 17.17 9.83 -2.26
CA LYS A 252 18.19 8.84 -1.94
C LYS A 252 17.77 7.91 -0.81
N GLY A 253 16.84 8.36 0.03
CA GLY A 253 16.26 7.51 1.07
C GLY A 253 15.65 6.20 0.52
N PHE A 254 15.10 6.20 -0.70
CA PHE A 254 14.58 4.99 -1.34
C PHE A 254 15.66 4.05 -1.92
N GLN A 255 16.92 4.49 -1.99
CA GLN A 255 18.03 3.67 -2.49
C GLN A 255 18.60 2.76 -1.39
N VAL A 256 17.72 2.06 -0.70
CA VAL A 256 18.02 1.10 0.36
C VAL A 256 17.22 -0.19 0.08
N LYS A 257 17.78 -1.34 0.50
CA LYS A 257 17.10 -2.61 0.31
C LYS A 257 16.03 -2.81 1.38
N ILE A 258 14.97 -3.53 1.07
CA ILE A 258 13.92 -3.89 2.04
C ILE A 258 14.56 -4.51 3.29
N GLY A 259 14.25 -3.95 4.46
CA GLY A 259 14.77 -4.36 5.77
C GLY A 259 16.12 -3.75 6.17
N ASP A 260 16.73 -2.91 5.33
CA ASP A 260 18.00 -2.22 5.64
C ASP A 260 17.79 -0.70 5.89
N GLY A 261 16.53 -0.24 5.95
CA GLY A 261 16.17 1.16 6.18
C GLY A 261 15.63 1.40 7.59
N ASP A 262 14.76 2.40 7.70
CA ASP A 262 14.23 2.88 8.98
C ASP A 262 12.77 2.46 9.22
N CYS A 263 12.23 1.51 8.45
CA CYS A 263 10.92 0.91 8.71
C CYS A 263 11.03 -0.07 9.89
N ASP A 264 10.24 0.14 10.94
CA ASP A 264 10.12 -0.84 12.05
C ASP A 264 9.21 -1.99 11.63
N TRP A 265 9.75 -2.94 10.87
CA TRP A 265 9.01 -4.11 10.38
C TRP A 265 8.36 -4.94 11.50
N PRO A 266 9.01 -5.17 12.67
CA PRO A 266 8.33 -5.77 13.82
C PRO A 266 7.07 -5.00 14.25
N ALA A 267 7.10 -3.66 14.31
CA ALA A 267 5.93 -2.85 14.65
C ALA A 267 4.86 -2.90 13.55
N VAL A 268 5.26 -2.85 12.28
CA VAL A 268 4.37 -3.03 11.13
C VAL A 268 3.61 -4.36 11.22
N ARG A 269 4.33 -5.48 11.45
CA ARG A 269 3.67 -6.80 11.60
C ARG A 269 2.69 -6.85 12.78
N ARG A 270 3.06 -6.25 13.92
CA ARG A 270 2.12 -6.18 15.07
C ARG A 270 0.86 -5.39 14.72
N ALA A 271 1.01 -4.25 14.04
CA ALA A 271 -0.12 -3.44 13.61
C ALA A 271 -1.02 -4.18 12.61
N LEU A 272 -0.44 -4.85 11.60
CA LEU A 272 -1.17 -5.68 10.65
C LEU A 272 -1.92 -6.83 11.34
N LYS A 273 -1.29 -7.49 12.32
CA LYS A 273 -1.96 -8.52 13.13
C LYS A 273 -3.12 -7.94 13.94
N THR A 274 -2.99 -6.75 14.49
CA THR A 274 -4.05 -6.11 15.30
C THR A 274 -5.30 -5.81 14.47
N ILE A 275 -5.14 -5.45 13.20
CA ILE A 275 -6.26 -5.21 12.28
C ILE A 275 -6.71 -6.46 11.52
N ASP A 276 -6.16 -7.62 11.86
CA ASP A 276 -6.45 -8.92 11.22
C ASP A 276 -6.29 -8.91 9.70
N TYR A 277 -5.16 -8.37 9.22
CA TYR A 277 -4.91 -8.23 7.79
C TYR A 277 -4.55 -9.55 7.13
N HIS A 278 -5.32 -9.95 6.12
CA HIS A 278 -5.18 -11.16 5.32
C HIS A 278 -5.13 -10.83 3.82
N GLY A 279 -4.10 -10.16 3.39
CA GLY A 279 -4.07 -9.64 2.02
C GLY A 279 -2.76 -9.86 1.29
N TRP A 280 -2.59 -9.06 0.25
CA TRP A 280 -1.41 -9.06 -0.58
C TRP A 280 -0.38 -8.06 -0.10
N ALA A 281 0.87 -8.46 -0.15
CA ALA A 281 2.04 -7.62 0.04
C ALA A 281 2.83 -7.61 -1.27
N THR A 282 2.77 -6.51 -2.00
CA THR A 282 3.41 -6.35 -3.31
C THR A 282 4.72 -5.59 -3.16
N ALA A 283 5.83 -6.11 -3.67
CA ALA A 283 7.06 -5.34 -3.73
C ALA A 283 6.93 -4.20 -4.74
N GLU A 284 7.34 -3.00 -4.33
CA GLU A 284 7.47 -1.84 -5.21
C GLU A 284 8.83 -1.17 -5.00
N VAL A 285 9.86 -1.80 -5.54
CA VAL A 285 11.25 -1.37 -5.48
C VAL A 285 11.90 -1.47 -6.86
N PRO A 286 13.09 -0.90 -7.10
CA PRO A 286 13.80 -1.11 -8.35
C PRO A 286 13.94 -2.60 -8.67
N GLY A 287 13.36 -3.01 -9.80
CA GLY A 287 13.40 -4.38 -10.30
C GLY A 287 14.74 -4.74 -10.92
N GLY A 288 14.81 -5.92 -11.55
CA GLY A 288 16.04 -6.40 -12.19
C GLY A 288 15.86 -7.79 -12.79
N ASP A 289 16.97 -8.48 -12.88
CA ASP A 289 17.08 -9.87 -13.32
C ASP A 289 16.59 -10.86 -12.25
N GLN A 290 16.74 -12.15 -12.53
CA GLN A 290 16.38 -13.23 -11.63
C GLN A 290 17.02 -13.10 -10.24
N LEU A 291 18.30 -12.75 -10.16
CA LEU A 291 19.01 -12.63 -8.87
C LEU A 291 18.43 -11.49 -8.03
N ARG A 292 18.08 -10.37 -8.69
CA ARG A 292 17.45 -9.25 -8.00
C ARG A 292 16.05 -9.60 -7.51
N LEU A 293 15.25 -10.29 -8.31
CA LEU A 293 13.91 -10.73 -7.91
C LEU A 293 13.97 -11.75 -6.76
N GLN A 294 14.94 -12.67 -6.78
CA GLN A 294 15.19 -13.59 -5.68
C GLN A 294 15.54 -12.85 -4.38
N GLU A 295 16.47 -11.90 -4.45
CA GLU A 295 16.83 -11.06 -3.29
C GLU A 295 15.60 -10.35 -2.70
N VAL A 296 14.76 -9.77 -3.55
CA VAL A 296 13.52 -9.11 -3.11
C VAL A 296 12.59 -10.10 -2.42
N ALA A 297 12.40 -11.30 -2.98
CA ALA A 297 11.55 -12.34 -2.40
C ALA A 297 12.02 -12.76 -0.99
N GLU A 298 13.34 -13.02 -0.84
CA GLU A 298 13.95 -13.40 0.43
C GLU A 298 13.81 -12.30 1.49
N ARG A 299 14.02 -11.03 1.08
CA ARG A 299 13.86 -9.88 1.98
C ARG A 299 12.41 -9.67 2.41
N MET A 300 11.45 -9.81 1.50
CA MET A 300 10.03 -9.80 1.86
C MET A 300 9.69 -10.90 2.85
N ASN A 301 10.14 -12.13 2.60
CA ASN A 301 9.94 -13.24 3.54
C ASN A 301 10.44 -12.89 4.95
N LYS A 302 11.65 -12.32 5.04
CA LYS A 302 12.26 -11.93 6.32
C LYS A 302 11.46 -10.84 7.04
N VAL A 303 11.16 -9.71 6.35
CA VAL A 303 10.53 -8.55 7.01
C VAL A 303 9.07 -8.80 7.35
N LEU A 304 8.36 -9.62 6.56
CA LEU A 304 6.96 -9.97 6.78
C LEU A 304 6.77 -11.28 7.58
N ALA A 305 7.86 -12.00 7.87
CA ALA A 305 7.83 -13.30 8.55
C ALA A 305 6.91 -14.31 7.84
N LEU A 306 7.10 -14.48 6.52
CA LEU A 306 6.32 -15.40 5.69
C LEU A 306 6.89 -16.82 5.66
N THR A 307 8.04 -17.07 6.29
CA THR A 307 8.71 -18.39 6.36
C THR A 307 8.78 -18.90 7.80
#